data_0f4a6ebee4118ff2ce98a74228c0b2a6
#
_entry.id   0f4a6ebee4118ff2ce98a74228c0b2a6
#
_cell.length_a   1.000
_cell.length_b   1.000
_cell.length_c   1.000
_cell.angle_alpha   90.00
_cell.angle_beta   90.00
_cell.angle_gamma   90.00
#
_symmetry.space_group_name_H-M   'P 1'
#
loop_
_entity.id
_entity.type
_entity.pdbx_description
1 polymer ?
#
loop_
_entity_poly.entity_id
_entity_poly.type
_entity_poly.pdbx_seq_one_letter_code
_entity_poly.pdbx_strand_id
1 'polypeptide(L)'
;SEMCIRDRSHTMNLLKKPFGLTLQALLWVMIFGCLLAHPFTNATSSPPGDKRDYVLIINSYNESSSWGWEIITDITARIEQIENLEVYVEHMNTLLMDQQSDLDNFRTNLSREYGKNPPRMLIYIGAPAFIMRDFAEKEWGKGIPSIICAEEDFIGPDKYYVSKRAIPHSERIPLRELSGEYNLTLLYAPIYLEQTIELMRRMIPEMNRLVFVRDGRYINQQYEDELRKLLDTDYP
;
A
#
# COMPACT_ATOMS: atom_id res chain seq x y z
N SER A 1 14.43 37.64 5.85
CA SER A 1 14.04 37.77 7.25
C SER A 1 13.86 36.37 7.83
N GLU A 2 14.85 35.96 8.59
CA GLU A 2 14.89 34.67 9.27
C GLU A 2 13.88 34.66 10.44
N MET A 3 13.04 33.65 10.49
CA MET A 3 12.12 33.44 11.62
C MET A 3 12.74 32.37 12.53
N CYS A 4 13.32 32.84 13.62
CA CYS A 4 13.93 32.07 14.69
C CYS A 4 12.83 31.43 15.53
N ILE A 5 12.73 30.09 15.56
CA ILE A 5 11.86 29.36 16.47
C ILE A 5 12.59 29.23 17.81
N ARG A 6 12.06 29.90 18.83
CA ARG A 6 12.58 29.90 20.20
C ARG A 6 11.99 28.72 20.95
N ASP A 7 12.80 27.76 21.25
CA ASP A 7 12.50 26.62 22.10
C ASP A 7 12.32 27.09 23.57
N ARG A 8 11.16 26.85 24.16
CA ARG A 8 10.89 27.10 25.58
C ARG A 8 10.82 25.75 26.31
N SER A 9 11.94 25.33 26.84
CA SER A 9 11.99 24.29 27.83
C SER A 9 11.42 24.80 29.16
N HIS A 10 10.21 24.35 29.54
CA HIS A 10 9.69 24.49 30.90
C HIS A 10 10.12 23.29 31.74
N THR A 11 11.10 23.52 32.58
CA THR A 11 11.42 22.63 33.71
C THR A 11 10.31 22.69 34.75
N MET A 12 9.55 21.61 34.89
CA MET A 12 8.58 21.45 35.98
C MET A 12 9.22 20.66 37.12
N ASN A 13 9.46 21.34 38.24
CA ASN A 13 9.89 20.75 39.51
C ASN A 13 8.77 19.88 40.08
N LEU A 14 8.98 18.57 40.14
CA LEU A 14 8.10 17.63 40.82
C LEU A 14 8.52 17.47 42.26
N LEU A 15 7.69 18.01 43.15
CA LEU A 15 7.72 17.78 44.60
C LEU A 15 7.46 16.30 44.92
N LYS A 16 8.39 15.67 45.61
CA LYS A 16 8.27 14.34 46.20
C LYS A 16 7.26 14.37 47.36
N LYS A 17 6.26 13.48 47.31
CA LYS A 17 5.62 12.92 48.53
C LYS A 17 5.41 11.42 48.32
N PRO A 18 5.78 10.60 49.32
CA PRO A 18 5.54 9.15 49.28
C PRO A 18 4.23 8.82 50.03
N PHE A 19 3.71 7.67 49.76
CA PHE A 19 2.67 6.87 50.44
C PHE A 19 1.39 6.61 49.61
N GLY A 20 1.19 5.32 49.27
CA GLY A 20 -0.04 4.80 48.70
C GLY A 20 0.13 3.65 47.70
N LEU A 21 1.18 2.85 47.86
CA LEU A 21 1.41 1.64 47.07
C LEU A 21 0.77 0.45 47.77
N THR A 22 -0.47 0.03 47.42
CA THR A 22 -0.82 -1.41 47.56
C THR A 22 -2.10 -1.83 46.83
N LEU A 23 -3.08 -1.00 46.61
CA LEU A 23 -4.33 -1.44 45.98
C LEU A 23 -4.43 -1.07 44.51
N GLN A 24 -3.89 0.08 44.13
CA GLN A 24 -3.91 0.56 42.74
C GLN A 24 -2.92 -0.18 41.83
N ALA A 25 -1.78 -0.63 42.35
CA ALA A 25 -0.79 -1.42 41.65
C ALA A 25 -1.32 -2.83 41.28
N LEU A 26 -2.11 -3.44 42.16
CA LEU A 26 -2.76 -4.75 41.90
C LEU A 26 -3.84 -4.65 40.80
N LEU A 27 -4.57 -3.54 40.73
CA LEU A 27 -5.57 -3.31 39.70
C LEU A 27 -4.93 -3.15 38.33
N TRP A 28 -3.78 -2.47 38.21
CA TRP A 28 -3.04 -2.32 36.97
C TRP A 28 -2.41 -3.62 36.49
N VAL A 29 -1.94 -4.47 37.40
CA VAL A 29 -1.39 -5.78 37.02
C VAL A 29 -2.50 -6.71 36.52
N MET A 30 -3.71 -6.65 37.07
CA MET A 30 -4.84 -7.44 36.58
C MET A 30 -5.35 -6.95 35.20
N ILE A 31 -5.39 -5.63 34.98
CA ILE A 31 -5.82 -5.05 33.68
C ILE A 31 -4.75 -5.30 32.63
N PHE A 32 -3.46 -5.17 32.93
CA PHE A 32 -2.36 -5.47 32.00
C PHE A 32 -2.21 -6.97 31.73
N GLY A 33 -2.48 -7.82 32.72
CA GLY A 33 -2.46 -9.28 32.54
C GLY A 33 -3.56 -9.81 31.61
N CYS A 34 -4.74 -9.18 31.62
CA CYS A 34 -5.82 -9.51 30.68
C CYS A 34 -5.57 -8.99 29.26
N LEU A 35 -4.82 -7.89 29.08
CA LEU A 35 -4.46 -7.36 27.76
C LEU A 35 -3.35 -8.18 27.07
N LEU A 36 -2.53 -8.91 27.85
CA LEU A 36 -1.48 -9.78 27.29
C LEU A 36 -1.97 -11.21 26.99
N ALA A 37 -3.20 -11.55 27.36
CA ALA A 37 -3.78 -12.87 27.12
C ALA A 37 -4.69 -12.95 25.90
N HIS A 38 -4.72 -11.92 25.03
CA HIS A 38 -5.26 -12.12 23.70
C HIS A 38 -4.15 -12.81 22.90
N PRO A 39 -4.35 -14.08 22.49
CA PRO A 39 -3.50 -14.62 21.46
C PRO A 39 -3.68 -13.68 20.27
N PHE A 40 -2.63 -12.94 19.91
CA PHE A 40 -2.46 -12.52 18.53
C PHE A 40 -2.47 -13.83 17.74
N THR A 41 -3.64 -14.23 17.27
CA THR A 41 -3.72 -15.13 16.15
C THR A 41 -3.14 -14.32 14.99
N ASN A 42 -1.82 -14.41 14.85
CA ASN A 42 -1.23 -14.26 13.53
C ASN A 42 -2.07 -15.22 12.68
N ALA A 43 -2.88 -14.68 11.80
CA ALA A 43 -3.43 -15.43 10.71
C ALA A 43 -2.21 -15.84 9.86
N THR A 44 -1.51 -16.85 10.31
CA THR A 44 -0.61 -17.65 9.52
C THR A 44 -1.56 -18.30 8.54
N SER A 45 -1.64 -17.76 7.34
CA SER A 45 -2.32 -18.36 6.22
C SER A 45 -1.67 -19.75 6.06
N SER A 46 -2.35 -20.78 6.58
CA SER A 46 -1.94 -22.15 6.31
C SER A 46 -2.06 -22.34 4.80
N PRO A 47 -1.04 -22.87 4.12
CA PRO A 47 -1.13 -23.12 2.69
C PRO A 47 -2.34 -24.02 2.42
N PRO A 48 -3.08 -23.82 1.35
CA PRO A 48 -4.29 -24.55 1.03
C PRO A 48 -4.00 -26.04 0.87
N GLY A 49 -4.17 -26.79 1.95
CA GLY A 49 -4.05 -28.26 1.95
C GLY A 49 -5.31 -28.97 1.45
N ASP A 50 -6.42 -28.27 1.32
CA ASP A 50 -7.71 -28.75 0.82
C ASP A 50 -8.10 -27.89 -0.39
N LYS A 51 -8.70 -28.50 -1.42
CA LYS A 51 -9.03 -27.88 -2.72
C LYS A 51 -10.13 -26.80 -2.61
N ARG A 52 -10.00 -25.84 -1.71
CA ARG A 52 -10.92 -24.73 -1.66
C ARG A 52 -10.55 -23.67 -2.70
N ASP A 53 -11.55 -23.13 -3.36
CA ASP A 53 -11.39 -21.99 -4.24
C ASP A 53 -10.97 -20.76 -3.43
N TYR A 54 -10.05 -19.95 -3.94
CA TYR A 54 -9.62 -18.75 -3.23
C TYR A 54 -9.36 -17.58 -4.17
N VAL A 55 -9.44 -16.40 -3.61
CA VAL A 55 -9.00 -15.13 -4.20
C VAL A 55 -7.67 -14.76 -3.58
N LEU A 56 -6.68 -14.41 -4.41
CA LEU A 56 -5.39 -13.91 -3.95
C LEU A 56 -5.32 -12.40 -4.18
N ILE A 57 -5.14 -11.66 -3.10
CA ILE A 57 -4.90 -10.23 -3.12
C ILE A 57 -3.38 -10.00 -3.00
N ILE A 58 -2.79 -9.32 -3.98
CA ILE A 58 -1.40 -8.88 -3.94
C ILE A 58 -1.40 -7.38 -3.70
N ASN A 59 -0.94 -6.98 -2.51
CA ASN A 59 -0.91 -5.59 -2.10
C ASN A 59 0.51 -5.01 -2.23
N SER A 60 0.65 -3.91 -2.95
CA SER A 60 1.93 -3.19 -3.09
C SER A 60 2.49 -2.68 -1.77
N TYR A 61 1.62 -2.40 -0.82
CA TYR A 61 1.94 -1.74 0.44
C TYR A 61 2.10 -2.74 1.59
N ASN A 62 2.42 -2.22 2.77
CA ASN A 62 2.39 -3.00 4.00
C ASN A 62 0.98 -3.02 4.59
N GLU A 63 0.78 -3.83 5.63
CA GLU A 63 -0.49 -3.97 6.35
C GLU A 63 -0.99 -2.67 6.98
N SER A 64 -0.09 -1.75 7.34
CA SER A 64 -0.45 -0.48 8.00
C SER A 64 -0.80 0.66 7.03
N SER A 65 -0.76 0.43 5.72
CA SER A 65 -1.17 1.42 4.73
C SER A 65 -2.69 1.59 4.74
N SER A 66 -3.19 2.74 5.19
CA SER A 66 -4.63 2.99 5.34
C SER A 66 -5.42 2.73 4.06
N TRP A 67 -4.93 3.24 2.91
CA TRP A 67 -5.61 3.06 1.62
C TRP A 67 -5.72 1.59 1.20
N GLY A 68 -4.63 0.84 1.28
CA GLY A 68 -4.65 -0.59 0.97
C GLY A 68 -5.49 -1.39 1.96
N TRP A 69 -5.39 -1.06 3.24
CA TRP A 69 -6.13 -1.73 4.30
C TRP A 69 -7.65 -1.58 4.16
N GLU A 70 -8.15 -0.39 3.88
CA GLU A 70 -9.59 -0.15 3.68
C GLU A 70 -10.13 -0.98 2.52
N ILE A 71 -9.44 -0.98 1.37
CA ILE A 71 -9.84 -1.78 0.19
C ILE A 71 -9.83 -3.28 0.53
N ILE A 72 -8.77 -3.78 1.16
CA ILE A 72 -8.62 -5.19 1.53
C ILE A 72 -9.74 -5.60 2.48
N THR A 73 -10.00 -4.80 3.50
CA THR A 73 -11.03 -5.10 4.50
C THR A 73 -12.42 -5.19 3.88
N ASP A 74 -12.78 -4.24 3.02
CA ASP A 74 -14.09 -4.24 2.35
C ASP A 74 -14.26 -5.42 1.38
N ILE A 75 -13.21 -5.74 0.62
CA ILE A 75 -13.22 -6.89 -0.31
C ILE A 75 -13.33 -8.18 0.48
N THR A 76 -12.50 -8.38 1.50
CA THR A 76 -12.47 -9.59 2.32
C THR A 76 -13.82 -9.82 2.98
N ALA A 77 -14.40 -8.80 3.62
CA ALA A 77 -15.71 -8.91 4.27
C ALA A 77 -16.85 -9.31 3.31
N ARG A 78 -16.73 -8.96 2.01
CA ARG A 78 -17.72 -9.36 1.00
C ARG A 78 -17.51 -10.78 0.48
N ILE A 79 -16.24 -11.16 0.27
CA ILE A 79 -15.89 -12.50 -0.25
C ILE A 79 -16.14 -13.57 0.81
N GLU A 80 -15.87 -13.30 2.09
CA GLU A 80 -16.16 -14.22 3.20
C GLU A 80 -17.64 -14.60 3.34
N GLN A 81 -18.54 -13.85 2.71
CA GLN A 81 -19.97 -14.20 2.64
C GLN A 81 -20.26 -15.24 1.54
N ILE A 82 -19.30 -15.54 0.68
CA ILE A 82 -19.44 -16.50 -0.41
C ILE A 82 -19.00 -17.88 0.10
N GLU A 83 -19.92 -18.82 0.08
CA GLU A 83 -19.65 -20.19 0.53
C GLU A 83 -18.50 -20.83 -0.30
N ASN A 84 -17.58 -21.49 0.39
CA ASN A 84 -16.44 -22.21 -0.19
C ASN A 84 -15.42 -21.33 -0.95
N LEU A 85 -15.36 -20.02 -0.67
CA LEU A 85 -14.36 -19.11 -1.23
C LEU A 85 -13.55 -18.48 -0.10
N GLU A 86 -12.22 -18.64 -0.16
CA GLU A 86 -11.29 -18.06 0.82
C GLU A 86 -10.58 -16.84 0.23
N VAL A 87 -10.03 -15.98 1.10
CA VAL A 87 -9.22 -14.82 0.70
C VAL A 87 -7.84 -14.94 1.32
N TYR A 88 -6.82 -14.83 0.50
CA TYR A 88 -5.44 -14.72 0.96
C TYR A 88 -4.88 -13.36 0.54
N VAL A 89 -4.09 -12.75 1.41
CA VAL A 89 -3.51 -11.43 1.19
C VAL A 89 -2.00 -11.51 1.33
N GLU A 90 -1.29 -11.14 0.26
CA GLU A 90 0.16 -11.06 0.23
C GLU A 90 0.63 -9.61 0.11
N HIS A 91 1.44 -9.19 1.04
CA HIS A 91 1.97 -7.82 1.12
C HIS A 91 3.37 -7.77 0.52
N MET A 92 3.54 -7.08 -0.60
CA MET A 92 4.84 -6.89 -1.23
C MET A 92 5.75 -5.99 -0.39
N ASN A 93 5.17 -5.02 0.33
CA ASN A 93 5.91 -4.01 1.07
C ASN A 93 6.98 -3.31 0.21
N THR A 94 6.56 -2.80 -0.95
CA THR A 94 7.46 -2.23 -1.96
C THR A 94 8.32 -1.07 -1.45
N LEU A 95 7.95 -0.45 -0.32
CA LEU A 95 8.79 0.55 0.34
C LEU A 95 10.15 -0.01 0.78
N LEU A 96 10.20 -1.28 1.17
CA LEU A 96 11.41 -1.97 1.62
C LEU A 96 12.12 -2.78 0.52
N MET A 97 11.52 -2.88 -0.68
CA MET A 97 12.17 -3.53 -1.83
C MET A 97 13.14 -2.55 -2.47
N ASP A 98 14.43 -2.78 -2.32
CA ASP A 98 15.48 -1.92 -2.86
C ASP A 98 16.26 -2.56 -4.01
N GLN A 99 16.11 -3.89 -4.18
CA GLN A 99 16.84 -4.67 -5.17
C GLN A 99 15.91 -5.62 -5.93
N GLN A 100 16.29 -5.99 -7.14
CA GLN A 100 15.57 -6.97 -7.95
C GLN A 100 15.42 -8.32 -7.21
N SER A 101 16.42 -8.70 -6.41
CA SER A 101 16.37 -9.91 -5.59
C SER A 101 15.20 -9.95 -4.60
N ASP A 102 14.76 -8.79 -4.11
CA ASP A 102 13.61 -8.71 -3.19
C ASP A 102 12.32 -9.11 -3.90
N LEU A 103 12.14 -8.62 -5.12
CA LEU A 103 11.03 -9.01 -5.97
C LEU A 103 11.08 -10.49 -6.37
N ASP A 104 12.26 -11.00 -6.70
CA ASP A 104 12.44 -12.41 -7.06
C ASP A 104 12.21 -13.34 -5.86
N ASN A 105 12.59 -12.93 -4.65
CA ASN A 105 12.26 -13.63 -3.42
C ASN A 105 10.75 -13.65 -3.16
N PHE A 106 10.06 -12.54 -3.39
CA PHE A 106 8.61 -12.48 -3.27
C PHE A 106 7.93 -13.45 -4.25
N ARG A 107 8.35 -13.47 -5.52
CA ARG A 107 7.88 -14.42 -6.54
C ARG A 107 8.12 -15.87 -6.12
N THR A 108 9.31 -16.18 -5.59
CA THR A 108 9.66 -17.52 -5.12
C THR A 108 8.76 -17.94 -3.96
N ASN A 109 8.46 -17.06 -3.03
CA ASN A 109 7.56 -17.34 -1.92
C ASN A 109 6.14 -17.64 -2.42
N LEU A 110 5.61 -16.82 -3.34
CA LEU A 110 4.30 -17.07 -3.94
C LEU A 110 4.24 -18.43 -4.66
N SER A 111 5.27 -18.75 -5.43
CA SER A 111 5.35 -20.06 -6.10
C SER A 111 5.36 -21.23 -5.12
N ARG A 112 6.09 -21.09 -4.01
CA ARG A 112 6.16 -22.13 -2.97
C ARG A 112 4.82 -22.33 -2.27
N GLU A 113 4.09 -21.24 -1.99
CA GLU A 113 2.84 -21.28 -1.23
C GLU A 113 1.65 -21.64 -2.10
N TYR A 114 1.57 -21.09 -3.31
CA TYR A 114 0.39 -21.14 -4.17
C TYR A 114 0.61 -21.88 -5.49
N GLY A 115 1.84 -22.23 -5.85
CA GLY A 115 2.17 -22.76 -7.19
C GLY A 115 1.40 -24.01 -7.61
N LYS A 116 0.95 -24.82 -6.65
CA LYS A 116 0.19 -26.07 -6.92
C LYS A 116 -1.32 -25.87 -7.07
N ASN A 117 -1.83 -24.73 -6.68
CA ASN A 117 -3.25 -24.44 -6.67
C ASN A 117 -3.48 -23.00 -7.14
N PRO A 118 -3.83 -22.78 -8.41
CA PRO A 118 -4.02 -21.44 -8.93
C PRO A 118 -5.23 -20.76 -8.27
N PRO A 119 -5.17 -19.43 -8.02
CA PRO A 119 -6.30 -18.68 -7.51
C PRO A 119 -7.44 -18.61 -8.53
N ARG A 120 -8.68 -18.51 -8.06
CA ARG A 120 -9.86 -18.26 -8.90
C ARG A 120 -9.88 -16.84 -9.45
N MET A 121 -9.26 -15.91 -8.74
CA MET A 121 -9.17 -14.50 -9.10
C MET A 121 -7.93 -13.89 -8.48
N LEU A 122 -7.34 -12.93 -9.15
CA LEU A 122 -6.25 -12.09 -8.65
C LEU A 122 -6.75 -10.66 -8.44
N ILE A 123 -6.36 -10.05 -7.33
CA ILE A 123 -6.63 -8.64 -7.06
C ILE A 123 -5.30 -7.96 -6.75
N TYR A 124 -4.94 -6.98 -7.57
CA TYR A 124 -3.72 -6.19 -7.42
C TYR A 124 -4.07 -4.83 -6.81
N ILE A 125 -3.45 -4.48 -5.69
CA ILE A 125 -3.65 -3.19 -5.02
C ILE A 125 -2.41 -2.34 -5.18
N GLY A 126 -2.55 -1.22 -5.88
CA GLY A 126 -1.48 -0.35 -6.33
C GLY A 126 -0.79 -0.85 -7.61
N ALA A 127 -0.35 0.08 -8.45
CA ALA A 127 0.33 -0.24 -9.71
C ALA A 127 1.57 -1.15 -9.54
N PRO A 128 2.41 -1.02 -8.47
CA PRO A 128 3.52 -1.93 -8.27
C PRO A 128 3.12 -3.41 -8.10
N ALA A 129 1.95 -3.72 -7.54
CA ALA A 129 1.51 -5.11 -7.43
C ALA A 129 1.25 -5.76 -8.79
N PHE A 130 0.85 -4.96 -9.78
CA PHE A 130 0.52 -5.48 -11.11
C PHE A 130 1.73 -5.97 -11.92
N ILE A 131 2.97 -5.65 -11.51
CA ILE A 131 4.18 -6.26 -12.10
C ILE A 131 4.23 -7.78 -11.88
N MET A 132 3.42 -8.29 -10.95
CA MET A 132 3.30 -9.72 -10.70
C MET A 132 2.46 -10.48 -11.74
N ARG A 133 1.79 -9.79 -12.68
CA ARG A 133 0.93 -10.41 -13.70
C ARG A 133 1.66 -11.44 -14.56
N ASP A 134 2.86 -11.09 -15.05
CA ASP A 134 3.64 -11.97 -15.92
C ASP A 134 4.11 -13.23 -15.16
N PHE A 135 4.47 -13.06 -13.89
CA PHE A 135 4.75 -14.17 -13.01
C PHE A 135 3.50 -15.05 -12.82
N ALA A 136 2.35 -14.44 -12.53
CA ALA A 136 1.10 -15.15 -12.33
C ALA A 136 0.69 -15.98 -13.56
N GLU A 137 0.80 -15.42 -14.76
CA GLU A 137 0.53 -16.16 -16.01
C GLU A 137 1.50 -17.32 -16.24
N LYS A 138 2.77 -17.14 -15.89
CA LYS A 138 3.78 -18.19 -16.03
C LYS A 138 3.57 -19.33 -15.04
N GLU A 139 3.20 -18.99 -13.81
CA GLU A 139 3.07 -19.95 -12.71
C GLU A 139 1.72 -20.68 -12.77
N TRP A 140 0.63 -19.96 -13.01
CA TRP A 140 -0.74 -20.49 -12.89
C TRP A 140 -1.49 -20.59 -14.22
N GLY A 141 -0.92 -20.08 -15.30
CA GLY A 141 -1.55 -20.08 -16.63
C GLY A 141 -2.31 -18.79 -16.94
N LYS A 142 -2.65 -18.64 -18.21
CA LYS A 142 -3.34 -17.46 -18.74
C LYS A 142 -4.82 -17.45 -18.41
N GLY A 143 -5.39 -16.26 -18.34
CA GLY A 143 -6.83 -16.05 -18.32
C GLY A 143 -7.46 -16.04 -16.92
N ILE A 144 -6.67 -16.08 -15.84
CA ILE A 144 -7.22 -15.89 -14.49
C ILE A 144 -7.83 -14.48 -14.43
N PRO A 145 -9.12 -14.36 -14.04
CA PRO A 145 -9.76 -13.07 -13.88
C PRO A 145 -8.98 -12.20 -12.89
N SER A 146 -8.72 -10.96 -13.27
CA SER A 146 -7.89 -10.06 -12.48
C SER A 146 -8.55 -8.70 -12.31
N ILE A 147 -8.39 -8.12 -11.13
CA ILE A 147 -8.78 -6.74 -10.82
C ILE A 147 -7.52 -5.99 -10.42
N ILE A 148 -7.35 -4.78 -10.92
CA ILE A 148 -6.35 -3.84 -10.41
C ILE A 148 -7.05 -2.61 -9.83
N CYS A 149 -6.69 -2.27 -8.60
CA CYS A 149 -7.03 -1.00 -7.96
C CYS A 149 -5.78 -0.12 -7.97
N ALA A 150 -5.77 0.94 -8.77
CA ALA A 150 -4.60 1.77 -8.97
C ALA A 150 -4.94 3.27 -8.97
N GLU A 151 -3.97 4.07 -8.54
CA GLU A 151 -4.02 5.53 -8.62
C GLU A 151 -3.56 6.06 -9.98
N GLU A 152 -2.92 5.21 -10.79
CA GLU A 152 -2.40 5.51 -12.12
C GLU A 152 -3.12 4.66 -13.17
N ASP A 153 -3.28 5.21 -14.37
CA ASP A 153 -3.87 4.53 -15.52
C ASP A 153 -2.83 3.84 -16.43
N PHE A 154 -1.60 3.75 -15.96
CA PHE A 154 -0.48 3.14 -16.67
C PHE A 154 0.39 2.30 -15.74
N ILE A 155 1.23 1.48 -16.36
CA ILE A 155 2.31 0.75 -15.70
C ILE A 155 3.61 0.95 -16.49
N GLY A 156 4.71 0.43 -15.94
CA GLY A 156 6.00 0.40 -16.61
C GLY A 156 6.87 -0.77 -16.14
N PRO A 157 8.12 -0.81 -16.59
CA PRO A 157 9.07 -1.86 -16.22
C PRO A 157 9.34 -1.96 -14.72
N ASP A 158 9.52 -3.18 -14.22
CA ASP A 158 9.79 -3.54 -12.81
C ASP A 158 10.88 -2.67 -12.16
N LYS A 159 11.93 -2.33 -12.93
CA LYS A 159 13.06 -1.52 -12.47
C LYS A 159 12.67 -0.19 -11.82
N TYR A 160 11.57 0.43 -12.26
CA TYR A 160 11.11 1.72 -11.70
C TYR A 160 10.46 1.54 -10.33
N TYR A 161 9.70 0.49 -10.16
CA TYR A 161 9.06 0.18 -8.87
C TYR A 161 10.09 -0.21 -7.81
N VAL A 162 11.07 -1.05 -8.17
CA VAL A 162 12.16 -1.45 -7.29
C VAL A 162 13.06 -0.25 -6.94
N SER A 163 13.46 0.55 -7.95
CA SER A 163 14.30 1.74 -7.72
C SER A 163 13.53 2.95 -7.19
N LYS A 164 12.20 2.85 -7.05
CA LYS A 164 11.31 3.92 -6.59
C LYS A 164 11.46 5.21 -7.40
N ARG A 165 11.57 5.08 -8.73
CA ARG A 165 11.70 6.22 -9.65
C ARG A 165 10.43 6.39 -10.46
N ALA A 166 10.11 7.64 -10.80
CA ALA A 166 9.03 7.93 -11.73
C ALA A 166 9.26 7.24 -13.09
N ILE A 167 8.19 6.70 -13.68
CA ILE A 167 8.24 6.08 -15.00
C ILE A 167 8.23 7.18 -16.05
N PRO A 168 9.26 7.26 -16.94
CA PRO A 168 9.26 8.18 -18.05
C PRO A 168 8.05 7.96 -18.97
N HIS A 169 7.51 9.00 -19.54
CA HIS A 169 6.34 8.93 -20.43
C HIS A 169 6.51 7.91 -21.57
N SER A 170 7.71 7.79 -22.11
CA SER A 170 8.04 6.87 -23.20
C SER A 170 8.05 5.39 -22.78
N GLU A 171 8.07 5.09 -21.49
CA GLU A 171 8.09 3.72 -20.97
C GLU A 171 6.75 3.36 -20.26
N ARG A 172 5.76 4.26 -20.32
CA ARG A 172 4.42 4.00 -19.76
C ARG A 172 3.58 3.16 -20.71
N ILE A 173 2.92 2.16 -20.17
CA ILE A 173 1.98 1.31 -20.89
C ILE A 173 0.60 1.56 -20.28
N PRO A 174 -0.36 2.12 -21.01
CA PRO A 174 -1.71 2.36 -20.51
C PRO A 174 -2.39 1.06 -20.09
N LEU A 175 -2.94 1.03 -18.89
CA LEU A 175 -3.63 -0.17 -18.35
C LEU A 175 -4.82 -0.61 -19.22
N ARG A 176 -5.50 0.32 -19.86
CA ARG A 176 -6.62 0.03 -20.80
C ARG A 176 -6.19 -0.84 -21.99
N GLU A 177 -4.93 -0.73 -22.42
CA GLU A 177 -4.39 -1.53 -23.53
C GLU A 177 -4.17 -2.98 -23.11
N LEU A 178 -3.94 -3.21 -21.82
CA LEU A 178 -3.70 -4.53 -21.25
C LEU A 178 -4.99 -5.27 -20.86
N SER A 179 -6.12 -4.58 -20.76
CA SER A 179 -7.37 -5.16 -20.25
C SER A 179 -7.88 -6.36 -21.06
N GLY A 180 -7.65 -6.35 -22.38
CA GLY A 180 -8.03 -7.48 -23.26
C GLY A 180 -7.04 -8.66 -23.17
N GLU A 181 -5.78 -8.39 -22.87
CA GLU A 181 -4.72 -9.39 -22.82
C GLU A 181 -4.79 -10.22 -21.52
N TYR A 182 -5.07 -9.56 -20.40
CA TYR A 182 -4.97 -10.17 -19.05
C TYR A 182 -6.33 -10.49 -18.39
N ASN A 183 -7.43 -10.50 -19.12
CA ASN A 183 -8.77 -10.64 -18.52
C ASN A 183 -8.93 -9.71 -17.30
N LEU A 184 -8.62 -8.43 -17.49
CA LEU A 184 -8.38 -7.44 -16.46
C LEU A 184 -9.54 -6.45 -16.33
N THR A 185 -9.99 -6.22 -15.10
CA THR A 185 -10.85 -5.10 -14.73
C THR A 185 -10.02 -4.04 -14.02
N LEU A 186 -10.10 -2.79 -14.48
CA LEU A 186 -9.42 -1.65 -13.90
C LEU A 186 -10.37 -0.85 -13.01
N LEU A 187 -9.99 -0.68 -11.75
CA LEU A 187 -10.57 0.28 -10.80
C LEU A 187 -9.56 1.41 -10.62
N TYR A 188 -9.86 2.55 -11.21
CA TYR A 188 -8.95 3.68 -11.25
C TYR A 188 -9.41 4.79 -10.29
N ALA A 189 -8.53 5.20 -9.38
CA ALA A 189 -8.74 6.27 -8.42
C ALA A 189 -7.71 7.39 -8.64
N PRO A 190 -7.93 8.29 -9.60
CA PRO A 190 -6.94 9.31 -9.98
C PRO A 190 -6.71 10.34 -8.89
N ILE A 191 -5.48 10.83 -8.81
CA ILE A 191 -5.14 12.03 -8.04
C ILE A 191 -5.18 13.23 -8.97
N TYR A 192 -5.94 14.24 -8.58
CA TYR A 192 -6.18 15.46 -9.36
C TYR A 192 -5.20 16.56 -8.91
N LEU A 193 -3.90 16.45 -9.26
CA LEU A 193 -2.88 17.40 -8.83
C LEU A 193 -3.13 18.81 -9.36
N GLU A 194 -3.40 18.95 -10.65
CA GLU A 194 -3.66 20.26 -11.29
C GLU A 194 -4.87 20.96 -10.68
N GLN A 195 -6.00 20.25 -10.62
CA GLN A 195 -7.23 20.78 -10.06
C GLN A 195 -7.07 21.15 -8.56
N THR A 196 -6.25 20.39 -7.84
CA THR A 196 -5.94 20.70 -6.45
C THR A 196 -5.15 21.99 -6.32
N ILE A 197 -4.13 22.21 -7.16
CA ILE A 197 -3.35 23.45 -7.18
C ILE A 197 -4.21 24.63 -7.59
N GLU A 198 -5.04 24.48 -8.62
CA GLU A 198 -5.97 25.53 -9.03
C GLU A 198 -6.94 25.92 -7.91
N LEU A 199 -7.50 24.93 -7.21
CA LEU A 199 -8.36 25.19 -6.06
C LEU A 199 -7.62 25.92 -4.95
N MET A 200 -6.41 25.49 -4.61
CA MET A 200 -5.57 26.16 -3.60
C MET A 200 -5.30 27.62 -3.98
N ARG A 201 -5.01 27.92 -5.25
CA ARG A 201 -4.79 29.28 -5.74
C ARG A 201 -6.04 30.15 -5.68
N ARG A 202 -7.21 29.56 -5.95
CA ARG A 202 -8.50 30.29 -5.80
C ARG A 202 -8.80 30.60 -4.34
N MET A 203 -8.44 29.70 -3.44
CA MET A 203 -8.67 29.90 -1.99
C MET A 203 -7.64 30.85 -1.36
N ILE A 204 -6.42 30.85 -1.87
CA ILE A 204 -5.28 31.63 -1.35
C ILE A 204 -4.61 32.34 -2.54
N PRO A 205 -5.14 33.48 -3.02
CA PRO A 205 -4.62 34.15 -4.22
C PRO A 205 -3.15 34.60 -4.09
N GLU A 206 -2.68 34.89 -2.88
CA GLU A 206 -1.30 35.32 -2.60
C GLU A 206 -0.33 34.12 -2.45
N MET A 207 -0.78 32.88 -2.66
CA MET A 207 0.08 31.69 -2.57
C MET A 207 1.21 31.78 -3.59
N ASN A 208 2.45 31.85 -3.09
CA ASN A 208 3.67 31.92 -3.90
C ASN A 208 4.64 30.78 -3.58
N ARG A 209 4.26 29.84 -2.70
CA ARG A 209 5.03 28.65 -2.34
C ARG A 209 4.12 27.45 -2.16
N LEU A 210 4.57 26.33 -2.68
CA LEU A 210 3.97 25.02 -2.48
C LEU A 210 5.00 24.08 -1.85
N VAL A 211 4.61 23.36 -0.82
CA VAL A 211 5.45 22.33 -0.19
C VAL A 211 4.79 20.98 -0.40
N PHE A 212 5.46 20.10 -1.14
CA PHE A 212 5.03 18.72 -1.32
C PHE A 212 5.74 17.83 -0.31
N VAL A 213 4.96 17.26 0.62
CA VAL A 213 5.48 16.35 1.65
C VAL A 213 5.19 14.92 1.20
N ARG A 214 6.22 14.08 1.16
CA ARG A 214 6.13 12.71 0.68
C ARG A 214 7.03 11.75 1.47
N ASP A 215 6.78 10.46 1.35
CA ASP A 215 7.67 9.39 1.73
C ASP A 215 8.43 8.81 0.52
N GLY A 216 9.17 7.71 0.74
CA GLY A 216 9.98 7.06 -0.30
C GLY A 216 9.22 6.10 -1.22
N ARG A 217 7.89 6.01 -1.16
CA ARG A 217 7.12 5.11 -2.04
C ARG A 217 7.20 5.56 -3.50
N TYR A 218 7.18 4.58 -4.40
CA TYR A 218 7.16 4.80 -5.84
C TYR A 218 6.11 5.84 -6.26
N ILE A 219 4.87 5.68 -5.80
CA ILE A 219 3.77 6.55 -6.18
C ILE A 219 4.03 8.03 -5.85
N ASN A 220 4.66 8.30 -4.73
CA ASN A 220 5.01 9.66 -4.33
C ASN A 220 6.14 10.26 -5.18
N GLN A 221 7.06 9.42 -5.70
CA GLN A 221 8.06 9.86 -6.68
C GLN A 221 7.39 10.22 -8.01
N GLN A 222 6.40 9.43 -8.42
CA GLN A 222 5.62 9.68 -9.62
C GLN A 222 4.87 11.01 -9.54
N TYR A 223 4.20 11.28 -8.42
CA TYR A 223 3.49 12.55 -8.19
C TYR A 223 4.43 13.74 -8.08
N GLU A 224 5.61 13.59 -7.47
CA GLU A 224 6.60 14.66 -7.44
C GLU A 224 7.07 15.03 -8.85
N ASP A 225 7.35 14.05 -9.71
CA ASP A 225 7.77 14.27 -11.08
C ASP A 225 6.68 14.98 -11.90
N GLU A 226 5.43 14.57 -11.74
CA GLU A 226 4.29 15.20 -12.40
C GLU A 226 4.04 16.62 -11.89
N LEU A 227 4.10 16.83 -10.58
CA LEU A 227 3.96 18.14 -9.96
C LEU A 227 5.04 19.11 -10.43
N ARG A 228 6.30 18.69 -10.51
CA ARG A 228 7.40 19.51 -11.03
C ARG A 228 7.15 19.93 -12.47
N LYS A 229 6.76 19.00 -13.34
CA LYS A 229 6.44 19.32 -14.73
C LYS A 229 5.28 20.32 -14.84
N LEU A 230 4.23 20.12 -14.07
CA LEU A 230 3.09 21.02 -14.03
C LEU A 230 3.51 22.44 -13.59
N LEU A 231 4.32 22.55 -12.53
CA LEU A 231 4.78 23.84 -12.03
C LEU A 231 5.73 24.53 -13.01
N ASP A 232 6.62 23.80 -13.67
CA ASP A 232 7.58 24.36 -14.64
C ASP A 232 6.88 24.83 -15.94
N THR A 233 5.76 24.21 -16.32
CA THR A 233 5.05 24.51 -17.57
C THR A 233 3.99 25.59 -17.39
N ASP A 234 3.14 25.43 -16.39
CA ASP A 234 1.89 26.20 -16.28
C ASP A 234 1.94 27.25 -15.16
N TYR A 235 2.95 27.17 -14.28
CA TYR A 235 3.08 28.04 -13.11
C TYR A 235 4.55 28.50 -12.89
N PRO A 236 5.18 29.16 -13.88
CA PRO A 236 6.57 29.60 -13.81
C PRO A 236 6.85 30.67 -12.74
#